data_ebc7750fe4c7a1de580069f97bdef3d3
#
_entry.id   ebc7750fe4c7a1de580069f97bdef3d3
#
_cell.length_a   1.000
_cell.length_b   1.000
_cell.length_c   1.000
_cell.angle_alpha   90.00
_cell.angle_beta   90.00
_cell.angle_gamma   90.00
#
_symmetry.space_group_name_H-M   'P 1'
#
loop_
_entity.id
_entity.type
_entity.pdbx_description
1 polymer ?
#
loop_
_entity_poly.entity_id
_entity_poly.type
_entity_poly.pdbx_seq_one_letter_code
_entity_poly.pdbx_strand_id
1 'polypeptide(L)'
;VRIVCLLTALLAVSGCGMDAEKGILMAAGAYGDLAVVYADPGLDPVARQFATEVNEDQVFVIASETRFKIDIFPPENWDLAKGYKNAVFVTTAGDHGAVNKELRKLMSKEAWSQLQSGAGGLVQRKDPWATYQLLVVATGPDRNSLASLLHRNAARIRGMIESDSRTRILRHNRYEGLATGLMNSCWSRHGFYLEIPETFQLNQQGHDKVPGLELMETNPSRGITICWLDTEDPAGMLADRTRLVALRADMGRLFHHEDLVPESFTWSDGGPPGHPGVTLKGAWTGKTFAGGGPFWSYFLADKGRGRVYCIDLLTYAPGMDKMGFFRQMEAIATTFSTTRPQP
;
A
#
# COMPACT_ATOMS: atom_id res chain seq x y z
N VAL A 1 24.58 -23.07 50.48
CA VAL A 1 23.24 -22.89 49.87
C VAL A 1 23.46 -22.22 48.53
N ARG A 2 23.33 -22.98 47.42
CA ARG A 2 23.42 -22.48 46.05
C ARG A 2 21.99 -22.26 45.55
N ILE A 3 21.66 -21.02 45.26
CA ILE A 3 20.41 -20.64 44.62
C ILE A 3 20.63 -20.76 43.10
N VAL A 4 19.91 -21.68 42.46
CA VAL A 4 19.85 -21.82 41.00
C VAL A 4 18.68 -20.95 40.52
N CYS A 5 19.01 -19.84 39.86
CA CYS A 5 17.98 -19.06 39.13
C CYS A 5 17.67 -19.76 37.81
N LEU A 6 16.48 -20.34 37.70
CA LEU A 6 15.90 -20.78 36.42
C LEU A 6 15.40 -19.52 35.67
N LEU A 7 16.08 -19.15 34.57
CA LEU A 7 15.57 -18.23 33.58
C LEU A 7 14.58 -18.99 32.71
N THR A 8 13.29 -18.75 32.88
CA THR A 8 12.23 -19.16 31.94
C THR A 8 12.25 -18.18 30.80
N ALA A 9 12.80 -18.59 29.65
CA ALA A 9 12.61 -17.85 28.40
C ALA A 9 11.16 -17.98 27.94
N LEU A 10 10.38 -16.89 28.05
CA LEU A 10 9.10 -16.76 27.35
C LEU A 10 9.40 -16.64 25.85
N LEU A 11 9.22 -17.72 25.11
CA LEU A 11 9.04 -17.67 23.67
C LEU A 11 7.70 -16.98 23.40
N ALA A 12 7.75 -15.72 22.96
CA ALA A 12 6.61 -15.05 22.36
C ALA A 12 6.30 -15.77 21.04
N VAL A 13 5.42 -16.75 21.10
CA VAL A 13 4.75 -17.30 19.92
C VAL A 13 3.88 -16.19 19.39
N SER A 14 4.32 -15.55 18.29
CA SER A 14 3.45 -14.67 17.49
C SER A 14 2.28 -15.53 17.02
N GLY A 15 1.16 -15.44 17.72
CA GLY A 15 -0.04 -16.21 17.42
C GLY A 15 -0.51 -15.91 16.01
N CYS A 16 -0.59 -16.90 15.15
CA CYS A 16 -1.45 -16.85 13.96
C CYS A 16 -2.87 -16.58 14.46
N GLY A 17 -3.37 -15.35 14.28
CA GLY A 17 -4.75 -15.01 14.59
C GLY A 17 -5.69 -15.90 13.77
N MET A 18 -6.72 -16.43 14.40
CA MET A 18 -7.82 -17.10 13.70
C MET A 18 -9.00 -16.14 13.56
N ASP A 19 -9.61 -16.11 12.38
CA ASP A 19 -10.89 -15.42 12.19
C ASP A 19 -11.96 -16.15 13.00
N ALA A 20 -12.45 -15.50 14.06
CA ALA A 20 -13.35 -16.10 15.04
C ALA A 20 -14.69 -16.60 14.43
N GLU A 21 -15.09 -16.05 13.28
CA GLU A 21 -16.35 -16.42 12.63
C GLU A 21 -16.24 -17.72 11.78
N LYS A 22 -15.04 -18.12 11.34
CA LYS A 22 -14.88 -19.23 10.37
C LYS A 22 -13.82 -20.26 10.72
N GLY A 23 -13.02 -20.07 11.76
CA GLY A 23 -11.89 -20.96 12.07
C GLY A 23 -10.82 -21.00 10.97
N ILE A 24 -10.82 -20.02 10.05
CA ILE A 24 -9.86 -19.92 8.94
C ILE A 24 -8.65 -19.12 9.40
N LEU A 25 -7.46 -19.61 9.08
CA LEU A 25 -6.21 -18.88 9.38
C LEU A 25 -6.17 -17.53 8.66
N MET A 26 -5.60 -16.53 9.32
CA MET A 26 -5.29 -15.26 8.68
C MET A 26 -3.91 -15.34 8.01
N ALA A 27 -3.79 -14.78 6.81
CA ALA A 27 -2.51 -14.64 6.14
C ALA A 27 -1.56 -13.76 6.95
N ALA A 28 -0.32 -14.22 7.09
CA ALA A 28 0.74 -13.56 7.87
C ALA A 28 1.52 -12.53 7.04
N GLY A 29 2.45 -11.83 7.69
CA GLY A 29 3.37 -10.89 7.06
C GLY A 29 2.75 -9.51 6.73
N ALA A 30 3.57 -8.67 6.13
CA ALA A 30 3.18 -7.33 5.72
C ALA A 30 2.36 -7.34 4.41
N TYR A 31 1.60 -6.27 4.15
CA TYR A 31 0.87 -6.12 2.88
C TYR A 31 1.81 -5.95 1.66
N GLY A 32 3.09 -5.67 1.90
CA GLY A 32 4.13 -5.59 0.89
C GLY A 32 4.90 -6.89 0.66
N ASP A 33 4.64 -7.94 1.44
CA ASP A 33 5.29 -9.23 1.24
C ASP A 33 4.60 -9.97 0.08
N LEU A 34 5.41 -10.51 -0.84
CA LEU A 34 4.94 -11.17 -2.05
C LEU A 34 5.69 -12.50 -2.23
N ALA A 35 4.95 -13.60 -2.25
CA ALA A 35 5.46 -14.89 -2.66
C ALA A 35 5.33 -15.04 -4.19
N VAL A 36 6.41 -15.40 -4.86
CA VAL A 36 6.39 -15.82 -6.27
C VAL A 36 6.75 -17.29 -6.32
N VAL A 37 5.83 -18.13 -6.79
CA VAL A 37 6.00 -19.58 -6.88
C VAL A 37 6.08 -19.98 -8.34
N TYR A 38 7.11 -20.70 -8.73
CA TYR A 38 7.17 -21.33 -10.05
C TYR A 38 6.86 -22.83 -9.96
N ALA A 39 6.09 -23.34 -10.93
CA ALA A 39 5.57 -24.71 -10.88
C ALA A 39 6.56 -25.76 -11.40
N ASP A 40 7.54 -25.35 -12.20
CA ASP A 40 8.57 -26.20 -12.81
C ASP A 40 9.95 -25.53 -12.68
N PRO A 41 11.04 -26.27 -12.37
CA PRO A 41 12.39 -25.70 -12.22
C PRO A 41 12.87 -24.90 -13.46
N GLY A 42 12.43 -25.24 -14.66
CA GLY A 42 12.72 -24.49 -15.88
C GLY A 42 12.13 -23.07 -15.90
N LEU A 43 11.18 -22.76 -15.01
CA LEU A 43 10.54 -21.45 -14.91
C LEU A 43 11.23 -20.50 -13.89
N ASP A 44 12.26 -20.95 -13.14
CA ASP A 44 12.99 -20.09 -12.20
C ASP A 44 13.47 -18.77 -12.84
N PRO A 45 14.11 -18.75 -14.04
CA PRO A 45 14.52 -17.50 -14.67
C PRO A 45 13.34 -16.57 -15.00
N VAL A 46 12.19 -17.12 -15.36
CA VAL A 46 10.97 -16.35 -15.67
C VAL A 46 10.40 -15.72 -14.39
N ALA A 47 10.38 -16.48 -13.30
CA ALA A 47 9.93 -15.98 -11.99
C ALA A 47 10.82 -14.85 -11.47
N ARG A 48 12.14 -14.97 -11.60
CA ARG A 48 13.12 -13.93 -11.21
C ARG A 48 13.00 -12.67 -12.06
N GLN A 49 12.86 -12.82 -13.36
CA GLN A 49 12.63 -11.68 -14.25
C GLN A 49 11.33 -10.95 -13.86
N PHE A 50 10.24 -11.68 -13.68
CA PHE A 50 8.96 -11.12 -13.23
C PHE A 50 9.10 -10.42 -11.87
N ALA A 51 9.81 -11.01 -10.90
CA ALA A 51 10.05 -10.40 -9.58
C ALA A 51 10.77 -9.04 -9.70
N THR A 52 11.69 -8.90 -10.66
CA THR A 52 12.33 -7.61 -10.95
C THR A 52 11.35 -6.61 -11.56
N GLU A 53 10.59 -7.04 -12.57
CA GLU A 53 9.69 -6.15 -13.33
C GLU A 53 8.47 -5.69 -12.51
N VAL A 54 7.92 -6.55 -11.63
CA VAL A 54 6.79 -6.18 -10.76
C VAL A 54 7.23 -5.27 -9.62
N ASN A 55 8.51 -5.30 -9.27
CA ASN A 55 9.08 -4.61 -8.10
C ASN A 55 9.86 -3.36 -8.50
N GLU A 56 9.17 -2.41 -9.14
CA GLU A 56 9.78 -1.10 -9.40
C GLU A 56 10.20 -0.42 -8.09
N ASP A 57 11.39 0.15 -8.10
CA ASP A 57 11.91 0.91 -6.98
C ASP A 57 11.01 2.13 -6.70
N GLN A 58 10.68 2.31 -5.43
CA GLN A 58 10.16 3.56 -4.96
C GLN A 58 11.35 4.44 -4.59
N VAL A 59 11.48 5.55 -5.27
CA VAL A 59 12.53 6.52 -4.96
C VAL A 59 12.15 7.25 -3.67
N PHE A 60 12.76 6.82 -2.57
CA PHE A 60 12.92 7.65 -1.39
C PHE A 60 14.34 8.21 -1.43
N VAL A 61 14.50 9.50 -1.26
CA VAL A 61 15.72 10.24 -1.57
C VAL A 61 16.96 9.82 -0.78
N ILE A 62 16.78 9.19 0.39
CA ILE A 62 17.89 8.79 1.25
C ILE A 62 18.25 7.31 1.07
N ALA A 63 17.28 6.46 0.82
CA ALA A 63 17.46 5.05 0.51
C ALA A 63 16.32 4.61 -0.40
N SER A 64 16.67 4.04 -1.54
CA SER A 64 15.68 3.39 -2.42
C SER A 64 15.10 2.19 -1.70
N GLU A 65 13.79 2.10 -1.68
CA GLU A 65 13.08 0.94 -1.15
C GLU A 65 12.28 0.28 -2.26
N THR A 66 12.33 -1.04 -2.31
CA THR A 66 11.50 -1.81 -3.24
C THR A 66 10.04 -1.78 -2.82
N ARG A 67 9.16 -1.85 -3.81
CA ARG A 67 7.71 -1.82 -3.58
C ARG A 67 7.22 -3.05 -2.82
N PHE A 68 7.80 -4.21 -3.10
CA PHE A 68 7.49 -5.48 -2.46
C PHE A 68 8.76 -6.14 -1.91
N LYS A 69 8.63 -6.84 -0.80
CA LYS A 69 9.60 -7.85 -0.36
C LYS A 69 9.21 -9.17 -1.01
N ILE A 70 10.03 -9.65 -1.93
CA ILE A 70 9.68 -10.81 -2.76
C ILE A 70 10.50 -12.02 -2.35
N ASP A 71 9.80 -13.09 -1.97
CA ASP A 71 10.37 -14.43 -1.80
C ASP A 71 9.97 -15.30 -2.98
N ILE A 72 10.96 -15.99 -3.58
CA ILE A 72 10.75 -16.86 -4.74
C ILE A 72 10.86 -18.31 -4.28
N PHE A 73 9.80 -19.08 -4.50
CA PHE A 73 9.69 -20.45 -4.03
C PHE A 73 9.72 -21.46 -5.21
N PRO A 74 10.56 -22.49 -5.11
CA PRO A 74 10.56 -23.61 -6.02
C PRO A 74 9.32 -24.52 -5.80
N PRO A 75 9.04 -25.44 -6.74
CA PRO A 75 7.85 -26.29 -6.69
C PRO A 75 7.69 -27.12 -5.41
N GLU A 76 8.79 -27.54 -4.80
CA GLU A 76 8.80 -28.31 -3.55
C GLU A 76 8.41 -27.49 -2.31
N ASN A 77 8.55 -26.18 -2.37
CA ASN A 77 8.26 -25.26 -1.25
C ASN A 77 7.02 -24.38 -1.51
N TRP A 78 6.20 -24.72 -2.49
CA TRP A 78 5.05 -23.91 -2.90
C TRP A 78 4.04 -23.66 -1.78
N ASP A 79 3.93 -24.56 -0.83
CA ASP A 79 3.00 -24.49 0.29
C ASP A 79 3.33 -23.37 1.28
N LEU A 80 4.60 -22.91 1.33
CA LEU A 80 4.99 -21.74 2.12
C LEU A 80 4.24 -20.47 1.68
N ALA A 81 3.90 -20.37 0.40
CA ALA A 81 3.14 -19.24 -0.13
C ALA A 81 1.71 -19.13 0.45
N LYS A 82 1.16 -20.21 1.03
CA LYS A 82 -0.15 -20.19 1.69
C LYS A 82 -0.21 -19.25 2.89
N GLY A 83 0.94 -18.95 3.48
CA GLY A 83 1.03 -18.03 4.61
C GLY A 83 1.09 -16.55 4.19
N TYR A 84 1.41 -16.24 2.94
CA TYR A 84 1.60 -14.88 2.46
C TYR A 84 0.27 -14.17 2.17
N LYS A 85 0.23 -12.87 2.43
CA LYS A 85 -0.90 -12.02 2.04
C LYS A 85 -1.04 -11.89 0.52
N ASN A 86 0.08 -11.96 -0.23
CA ASN A 86 0.08 -11.89 -1.69
C ASN A 86 0.92 -13.03 -2.25
N ALA A 87 0.36 -13.74 -3.22
CA ALA A 87 1.07 -14.80 -3.92
C ALA A 87 0.83 -14.73 -5.44
N VAL A 88 1.90 -14.91 -6.22
CA VAL A 88 1.84 -15.05 -7.67
C VAL A 88 2.39 -16.43 -8.03
N PHE A 89 1.59 -17.22 -8.71
CA PHE A 89 1.98 -18.54 -9.20
C PHE A 89 2.22 -18.50 -10.69
N VAL A 90 3.39 -18.98 -11.10
CA VAL A 90 3.89 -18.96 -12.47
C VAL A 90 3.96 -20.40 -12.98
N THR A 91 3.15 -20.72 -13.99
CA THR A 91 3.01 -22.11 -14.47
C THR A 91 2.75 -22.18 -15.97
N THR A 92 2.99 -23.35 -16.56
CA THR A 92 2.60 -23.66 -17.94
C THR A 92 1.42 -24.61 -18.00
N ALA A 93 0.66 -24.55 -19.10
CA ALA A 93 -0.53 -25.38 -19.32
C ALA A 93 -0.21 -26.87 -19.34
N GLY A 94 0.98 -27.26 -19.78
CA GLY A 94 1.43 -28.67 -19.85
C GLY A 94 1.99 -29.24 -18.55
N ASP A 95 2.16 -28.42 -17.50
CA ASP A 95 2.65 -28.92 -16.22
C ASP A 95 1.57 -29.67 -15.44
N HIS A 96 1.90 -30.87 -14.95
CA HIS A 96 1.04 -31.74 -14.15
C HIS A 96 1.56 -31.96 -12.72
N GLY A 97 2.51 -31.13 -12.28
CA GLY A 97 3.13 -31.17 -10.96
C GLY A 97 2.17 -30.91 -9.80
N ALA A 98 2.73 -30.92 -8.60
CA ALA A 98 1.97 -30.71 -7.35
C ALA A 98 1.32 -29.32 -7.30
N VAL A 99 2.01 -28.29 -7.78
CA VAL A 99 1.51 -26.92 -7.85
C VAL A 99 0.24 -26.85 -8.69
N ASN A 100 0.26 -27.36 -9.91
CA ASN A 100 -0.91 -27.32 -10.80
C ASN A 100 -2.09 -28.19 -10.30
N LYS A 101 -1.81 -29.30 -9.61
CA LYS A 101 -2.85 -30.10 -8.95
C LYS A 101 -3.59 -29.30 -7.88
N GLU A 102 -2.86 -28.47 -7.12
CA GLU A 102 -3.47 -27.61 -6.10
C GLU A 102 -4.23 -26.45 -6.73
N LEU A 103 -3.62 -25.73 -7.68
CA LEU A 103 -4.27 -24.62 -8.38
C LEU A 103 -5.60 -25.04 -9.04
N ARG A 104 -5.64 -26.24 -9.60
CA ARG A 104 -6.86 -26.80 -10.18
C ARG A 104 -8.01 -26.94 -9.17
N LYS A 105 -7.73 -27.25 -7.90
CA LYS A 105 -8.76 -27.35 -6.85
C LYS A 105 -9.36 -25.97 -6.51
N LEU A 106 -8.60 -24.91 -6.70
CA LEU A 106 -9.01 -23.55 -6.39
C LEU A 106 -9.80 -22.87 -7.51
N MET A 107 -9.86 -23.46 -8.69
CA MET A 107 -10.47 -22.86 -9.88
C MET A 107 -11.71 -23.62 -10.34
N SER A 108 -12.65 -22.92 -10.98
CA SER A 108 -13.72 -23.58 -11.71
C SER A 108 -13.15 -24.35 -12.90
N LYS A 109 -13.91 -25.32 -13.40
CA LYS A 109 -13.50 -26.09 -14.58
C LYS A 109 -13.29 -25.18 -15.81
N GLU A 110 -14.14 -24.18 -15.95
CA GLU A 110 -14.11 -23.21 -17.05
C GLU A 110 -12.85 -22.33 -16.96
N ALA A 111 -12.55 -21.76 -15.77
CA ALA A 111 -11.35 -20.95 -15.54
C ALA A 111 -10.08 -21.77 -15.80
N TRP A 112 -10.03 -23.02 -15.34
CA TRP A 112 -8.90 -23.92 -15.58
C TRP A 112 -8.76 -24.27 -17.07
N SER A 113 -9.86 -24.61 -17.75
CA SER A 113 -9.86 -24.89 -19.19
C SER A 113 -9.37 -23.67 -19.99
N GLN A 114 -9.79 -22.47 -19.60
CA GLN A 114 -9.35 -21.23 -20.24
C GLN A 114 -7.85 -20.98 -20.06
N LEU A 115 -7.30 -21.26 -18.87
CA LEU A 115 -5.86 -21.20 -18.63
C LEU A 115 -5.07 -22.20 -19.48
N GLN A 116 -5.65 -23.38 -19.73
CA GLN A 116 -5.04 -24.47 -20.53
C GLN A 116 -5.23 -24.32 -22.05
N SER A 117 -6.11 -23.42 -22.51
CA SER A 117 -6.50 -23.30 -23.93
C SER A 117 -5.38 -22.80 -24.88
N GLY A 118 -4.16 -22.67 -24.41
CA GLY A 118 -3.00 -22.29 -25.22
C GLY A 118 -2.85 -20.77 -25.39
N ALA A 119 -3.84 -19.96 -25.06
CA ALA A 119 -3.74 -18.51 -25.12
C ALA A 119 -2.97 -17.91 -23.91
N GLY A 120 -2.83 -18.70 -22.85
CA GLY A 120 -2.32 -18.20 -21.58
C GLY A 120 -3.30 -17.24 -20.88
N GLY A 121 -2.99 -16.83 -19.65
CA GLY A 121 -3.84 -15.88 -18.96
C GLY A 121 -3.45 -15.60 -17.52
N LEU A 122 -4.20 -14.66 -16.93
CA LEU A 122 -4.11 -14.30 -15.53
C LEU A 122 -5.46 -14.60 -14.85
N VAL A 123 -5.43 -15.29 -13.73
CA VAL A 123 -6.60 -15.51 -12.86
C VAL A 123 -6.26 -15.05 -11.46
N GLN A 124 -7.22 -14.39 -10.81
CA GLN A 124 -7.08 -13.98 -9.41
C GLN A 124 -8.08 -14.72 -8.53
N ARG A 125 -7.68 -15.03 -7.30
CA ARG A 125 -8.54 -15.60 -6.25
C ARG A 125 -8.27 -14.85 -4.94
N LYS A 126 -9.36 -14.55 -4.22
CA LYS A 126 -9.29 -13.96 -2.88
C LYS A 126 -9.48 -15.07 -1.86
N ASP A 127 -8.70 -14.99 -0.79
CA ASP A 127 -8.79 -15.88 0.37
C ASP A 127 -8.79 -17.39 0.03
N PRO A 128 -7.86 -17.88 -0.85
CA PRO A 128 -7.87 -19.28 -1.25
C PRO A 128 -7.52 -20.26 -0.11
N TRP A 129 -6.62 -19.88 0.79
CA TRP A 129 -6.16 -20.71 1.92
C TRP A 129 -6.28 -20.01 3.27
N ALA A 130 -6.22 -18.68 3.28
CA ALA A 130 -6.28 -17.86 4.48
C ALA A 130 -7.08 -16.60 4.20
N THR A 131 -7.67 -15.99 5.22
CA THR A 131 -8.30 -14.66 5.09
C THR A 131 -7.25 -13.58 4.86
N TYR A 132 -7.64 -12.50 4.20
CA TYR A 132 -6.74 -11.42 3.80
C TYR A 132 -5.64 -11.84 2.82
N GLN A 133 -5.95 -12.75 1.90
CA GLN A 133 -5.02 -13.25 0.90
C GLN A 133 -5.47 -12.94 -0.52
N LEU A 134 -4.52 -12.56 -1.38
CA LEU A 134 -4.68 -12.50 -2.83
C LEU A 134 -3.73 -13.49 -3.49
N LEU A 135 -4.30 -14.38 -4.30
CA LEU A 135 -3.57 -15.25 -5.22
C LEU A 135 -3.78 -14.75 -6.65
N VAL A 136 -2.68 -14.58 -7.39
CA VAL A 136 -2.68 -14.39 -8.85
C VAL A 136 -2.00 -15.59 -9.49
N VAL A 137 -2.64 -16.20 -10.47
CA VAL A 137 -2.05 -17.29 -11.25
C VAL A 137 -1.80 -16.80 -12.67
N ALA A 138 -0.55 -16.89 -13.12
CA ALA A 138 -0.14 -16.63 -14.48
C ALA A 138 0.21 -17.94 -15.17
N THR A 139 -0.41 -18.19 -16.32
CA THR A 139 -0.09 -19.38 -17.11
C THR A 139 0.11 -19.04 -18.58
N GLY A 140 0.95 -19.82 -19.26
CA GLY A 140 1.18 -19.77 -20.69
C GLY A 140 1.27 -21.18 -21.28
N PRO A 141 1.16 -21.34 -22.62
CA PRO A 141 1.33 -22.64 -23.26
C PRO A 141 2.75 -23.18 -23.11
N ASP A 142 3.73 -22.30 -23.08
CA ASP A 142 5.14 -22.60 -22.95
C ASP A 142 5.86 -21.48 -22.16
N ARG A 143 7.14 -21.70 -21.87
CA ARG A 143 7.99 -20.78 -21.11
C ARG A 143 8.10 -19.39 -21.74
N ASN A 144 8.28 -19.31 -23.07
CA ASN A 144 8.51 -18.02 -23.76
C ASN A 144 7.22 -17.19 -23.79
N SER A 145 6.11 -17.83 -24.08
CA SER A 145 4.77 -17.23 -24.04
C SER A 145 4.43 -16.72 -22.66
N LEU A 146 4.75 -17.50 -21.60
CA LEU A 146 4.55 -17.12 -20.21
C LEU A 146 5.44 -15.94 -19.81
N ALA A 147 6.72 -15.94 -20.17
CA ALA A 147 7.63 -14.80 -19.93
C ALA A 147 7.10 -13.52 -20.58
N SER A 148 6.66 -13.61 -21.84
CA SER A 148 6.06 -12.50 -22.57
C SER A 148 4.75 -12.01 -21.93
N LEU A 149 3.92 -12.93 -21.43
CA LEU A 149 2.68 -12.58 -20.71
C LEU A 149 2.99 -11.80 -19.43
N LEU A 150 3.92 -12.29 -18.62
CA LEU A 150 4.31 -11.66 -17.36
C LEU A 150 4.94 -10.29 -17.60
N HIS A 151 5.84 -10.17 -18.56
CA HIS A 151 6.45 -8.89 -18.93
C HIS A 151 5.36 -7.84 -19.29
N ARG A 152 4.45 -8.18 -20.21
CA ARG A 152 3.36 -7.26 -20.61
C ARG A 152 2.39 -6.93 -19.50
N ASN A 153 2.28 -7.78 -18.48
CA ASN A 153 1.30 -7.61 -17.39
C ASN A 153 1.92 -7.31 -16.02
N ALA A 154 3.22 -7.09 -15.89
CA ALA A 154 3.87 -6.83 -14.61
C ALA A 154 3.23 -5.63 -13.89
N ALA A 155 3.03 -4.51 -14.58
CA ALA A 155 2.36 -3.33 -14.04
C ALA A 155 0.90 -3.60 -13.65
N ARG A 156 0.18 -4.42 -14.44
CA ARG A 156 -1.21 -4.81 -14.12
C ARG A 156 -1.26 -5.69 -12.87
N ILE A 157 -0.38 -6.69 -12.76
CA ILE A 157 -0.31 -7.57 -11.58
C ILE A 157 0.05 -6.75 -10.34
N ARG A 158 1.01 -5.83 -10.44
CA ARG A 158 1.33 -4.87 -9.37
C ARG A 158 0.08 -4.09 -8.93
N GLY A 159 -0.64 -3.50 -9.89
CA GLY A 159 -1.87 -2.74 -9.61
C GLY A 159 -2.96 -3.59 -8.95
N MET A 160 -3.12 -4.87 -9.34
CA MET A 160 -4.04 -5.82 -8.69
C MET A 160 -3.67 -6.04 -7.23
N ILE A 161 -2.39 -6.33 -6.94
CA ILE A 161 -1.89 -6.57 -5.57
C ILE A 161 -2.10 -5.31 -4.71
N GLU A 162 -1.73 -4.13 -5.21
CA GLU A 162 -1.87 -2.89 -4.46
C GLU A 162 -3.33 -2.49 -4.21
N SER A 163 -4.18 -2.62 -5.21
CA SER A 163 -5.61 -2.32 -5.07
C SER A 163 -6.28 -3.23 -4.05
N ASP A 164 -5.96 -4.53 -4.08
CA ASP A 164 -6.49 -5.47 -3.12
C ASP A 164 -5.90 -5.25 -1.72
N SER A 165 -4.60 -4.94 -1.62
CA SER A 165 -3.95 -4.60 -0.35
C SER A 165 -4.59 -3.38 0.31
N ARG A 166 -4.90 -2.32 -0.44
CA ARG A 166 -5.64 -1.16 0.09
C ARG A 166 -7.00 -1.54 0.66
N THR A 167 -7.75 -2.35 -0.09
CA THR A 167 -9.08 -2.84 0.38
C THR A 167 -8.96 -3.61 1.69
N ARG A 168 -7.94 -4.47 1.81
CA ARG A 168 -7.69 -5.28 3.02
C ARG A 168 -7.22 -4.42 4.20
N ILE A 169 -6.37 -3.40 3.96
CA ILE A 169 -5.95 -2.43 4.98
C ILE A 169 -7.17 -1.69 5.52
N LEU A 170 -8.03 -1.15 4.66
CA LEU A 170 -9.23 -0.44 5.09
C LEU A 170 -10.21 -1.35 5.84
N ARG A 171 -10.38 -2.61 5.40
CA ARG A 171 -11.18 -3.60 6.11
C ARG A 171 -10.61 -3.88 7.51
N HIS A 172 -9.30 -4.01 7.63
CA HIS A 172 -8.62 -4.20 8.91
C HIS A 172 -8.79 -2.98 9.82
N ASN A 173 -8.57 -1.77 9.30
CA ASN A 173 -8.76 -0.53 10.07
C ASN A 173 -10.20 -0.41 10.62
N ARG A 174 -11.20 -0.76 9.80
CA ARG A 174 -12.62 -0.75 10.27
C ARG A 174 -12.89 -1.81 11.34
N TYR A 175 -12.22 -2.95 11.27
CA TYR A 175 -12.34 -4.02 12.27
C TYR A 175 -11.69 -3.62 13.60
N GLU A 176 -10.50 -3.01 13.56
CA GLU A 176 -9.78 -2.53 14.75
C GLU A 176 -10.46 -1.32 15.42
N GLY A 177 -11.15 -0.50 14.64
CA GLY A 177 -11.89 0.67 15.12
C GLY A 177 -11.54 1.95 14.35
N LEU A 178 -12.55 2.79 14.18
CA LEU A 178 -12.42 4.11 13.56
C LEU A 178 -12.72 5.23 14.56
N ALA A 179 -11.92 6.29 14.55
CA ALA A 179 -12.08 7.49 15.37
C ALA A 179 -13.30 8.32 14.93
N THR A 180 -14.51 7.79 15.09
CA THR A 180 -15.77 8.35 14.57
C THR A 180 -16.04 9.78 15.03
N GLY A 181 -15.66 10.12 16.27
CA GLY A 181 -15.76 11.49 16.80
C GLY A 181 -14.90 12.48 16.00
N LEU A 182 -13.66 12.08 15.67
CA LEU A 182 -12.73 12.89 14.89
C LEU A 182 -13.19 13.00 13.43
N MET A 183 -13.66 11.90 12.84
CA MET A 183 -14.22 11.88 11.48
C MET A 183 -15.44 12.81 11.36
N ASN A 184 -16.35 12.80 12.33
CA ASN A 184 -17.50 13.69 12.39
C ASN A 184 -17.07 15.16 12.57
N SER A 185 -16.01 15.42 13.35
CA SER A 185 -15.42 16.75 13.49
C SER A 185 -14.83 17.26 12.17
N CYS A 186 -14.10 16.43 11.43
CA CYS A 186 -13.58 16.77 10.10
C CYS A 186 -14.71 17.18 9.16
N TRP A 187 -15.80 16.40 9.13
CA TRP A 187 -16.96 16.74 8.31
C TRP A 187 -17.64 18.04 8.74
N SER A 188 -17.99 18.18 10.01
CA SER A 188 -18.80 19.30 10.50
C SER A 188 -18.06 20.63 10.48
N ARG A 189 -16.75 20.64 10.75
CA ARG A 189 -15.94 21.87 10.84
C ARG A 189 -15.26 22.23 9.53
N HIS A 190 -14.84 21.23 8.74
CA HIS A 190 -13.96 21.44 7.58
C HIS A 190 -14.58 20.99 6.25
N GLY A 191 -15.67 20.20 6.31
CA GLY A 191 -16.46 19.79 5.15
C GLY A 191 -15.79 18.70 4.33
N PHE A 192 -14.90 17.90 4.90
CA PHE A 192 -14.40 16.69 4.28
C PHE A 192 -14.55 15.47 5.21
N TYR A 193 -14.55 14.31 4.60
CA TYR A 193 -14.61 13.01 5.26
C TYR A 193 -13.30 12.25 4.98
N LEU A 194 -12.83 11.51 5.97
CA LEU A 194 -11.69 10.59 5.88
C LEU A 194 -11.93 9.47 6.89
N GLU A 195 -11.71 8.21 6.52
CA GLU A 195 -11.72 7.10 7.48
C GLU A 195 -10.42 7.12 8.31
N ILE A 196 -10.54 7.50 9.57
CA ILE A 196 -9.40 7.68 10.47
C ILE A 196 -9.37 6.50 11.44
N PRO A 197 -8.34 5.62 11.42
CA PRO A 197 -8.18 4.58 12.43
C PRO A 197 -8.01 5.18 13.83
N GLU A 198 -8.48 4.50 14.89
CA GLU A 198 -8.33 4.94 16.28
C GLU A 198 -6.87 5.11 16.73
N THR A 199 -5.93 4.46 16.04
CA THR A 199 -4.49 4.62 16.29
C THR A 199 -3.94 5.99 15.91
N PHE A 200 -4.63 6.71 14.99
CA PHE A 200 -4.27 8.07 14.62
C PHE A 200 -4.94 9.09 15.55
N GLN A 201 -4.15 9.99 16.06
CA GLN A 201 -4.61 11.06 16.94
C GLN A 201 -4.46 12.42 16.27
N LEU A 202 -5.35 13.34 16.59
CA LEU A 202 -5.23 14.73 16.17
C LEU A 202 -4.07 15.38 16.93
N ASN A 203 -3.00 15.75 16.21
CA ASN A 203 -1.82 16.38 16.80
C ASN A 203 -1.91 17.89 16.78
N GLN A 204 -2.27 18.48 15.63
CA GLN A 204 -2.41 19.92 15.46
C GLN A 204 -3.64 20.28 14.64
N GLN A 205 -4.19 21.47 14.93
CA GLN A 205 -5.27 22.07 14.15
C GLN A 205 -4.93 23.51 13.83
N GLY A 206 -5.13 23.87 12.56
CA GLY A 206 -5.28 25.21 12.05
C GLY A 206 -4.10 26.15 12.26
N HIS A 207 -3.69 26.72 11.16
CA HIS A 207 -2.91 27.94 11.13
C HIS A 207 -3.66 28.98 10.32
N ASP A 208 -3.62 30.25 10.73
CA ASP A 208 -4.32 31.35 10.01
C ASP A 208 -3.90 31.43 8.54
N LYS A 209 -2.64 31.08 8.24
CA LYS A 209 -2.09 31.12 6.86
C LYS A 209 -2.40 29.87 6.05
N VAL A 210 -2.46 28.70 6.68
CA VAL A 210 -2.70 27.41 6.05
C VAL A 210 -3.68 26.66 6.94
N PRO A 211 -4.99 26.77 6.68
CA PRO A 211 -5.98 25.99 7.41
C PRO A 211 -5.76 24.51 7.14
N GLY A 212 -5.86 23.69 8.19
CA GLY A 212 -5.60 22.26 8.08
C GLY A 212 -5.66 21.55 9.42
N LEU A 213 -5.34 20.27 9.38
CA LEU A 213 -5.18 19.41 10.55
C LEU A 213 -4.11 18.35 10.27
N GLU A 214 -3.46 17.93 11.33
CA GLU A 214 -2.47 16.86 11.32
C GLU A 214 -2.95 15.69 12.16
N LEU A 215 -2.95 14.52 11.55
CA LEU A 215 -3.22 13.24 12.17
C LEU A 215 -1.91 12.47 12.30
N MET A 216 -1.57 12.06 13.50
CA MET A 216 -0.32 11.36 13.79
C MET A 216 -0.56 10.03 14.47
N GLU A 217 0.24 9.05 14.09
CA GLU A 217 0.44 7.81 14.80
C GLU A 217 1.92 7.71 15.20
N THR A 218 2.19 7.37 16.46
CA THR A 218 3.54 7.26 17.02
C THR A 218 4.01 5.80 17.03
N ASN A 219 5.35 5.61 17.01
CA ASN A 219 6.01 4.29 17.08
C ASN A 219 5.75 3.34 15.90
N PRO A 220 6.32 3.63 14.73
CA PRO A 220 7.11 4.80 14.35
C PRO A 220 6.23 5.98 13.97
N SER A 221 6.79 7.18 14.00
CA SER A 221 6.06 8.40 13.65
C SER A 221 5.67 8.40 12.18
N ARG A 222 4.36 8.49 11.92
CA ARG A 222 3.78 8.67 10.60
C ARG A 222 2.56 9.57 10.67
N GLY A 223 2.42 10.43 9.70
CA GLY A 223 1.41 11.48 9.72
C GLY A 223 0.68 11.65 8.41
N ILE A 224 -0.58 12.04 8.53
CA ILE A 224 -1.43 12.49 7.42
C ILE A 224 -1.84 13.92 7.76
N THR A 225 -1.32 14.88 6.99
CA THR A 225 -1.72 16.29 7.12
C THR A 225 -2.66 16.65 5.98
N ILE A 226 -3.84 17.16 6.32
CA ILE A 226 -4.79 17.68 5.34
C ILE A 226 -4.83 19.19 5.51
N CYS A 227 -4.40 19.93 4.49
CA CYS A 227 -4.57 21.36 4.44
C CYS A 227 -5.26 21.79 3.13
N TRP A 228 -5.69 23.05 3.07
CA TRP A 228 -6.37 23.55 1.88
C TRP A 228 -6.13 25.05 1.69
N LEU A 229 -6.35 25.49 0.45
CA LEU A 229 -6.48 26.90 0.10
C LEU A 229 -7.80 27.11 -0.62
N ASP A 230 -8.52 28.15 -0.21
CA ASP A 230 -9.69 28.63 -0.93
C ASP A 230 -9.22 29.44 -2.16
N THR A 231 -9.86 29.22 -3.32
CA THR A 231 -9.52 29.84 -4.60
C THR A 231 -10.72 29.89 -5.51
N GLU A 232 -10.83 30.94 -6.32
CA GLU A 232 -11.88 31.07 -7.35
C GLU A 232 -11.64 30.10 -8.53
N ASP A 233 -10.37 29.69 -8.77
CA ASP A 233 -10.01 28.75 -9.82
C ASP A 233 -9.22 27.55 -9.27
N PRO A 234 -9.91 26.55 -8.69
CA PRO A 234 -9.24 25.34 -8.20
C PRO A 234 -8.53 24.53 -9.31
N ALA A 235 -9.03 24.58 -10.54
CA ALA A 235 -8.43 23.86 -11.65
C ALA A 235 -7.13 24.51 -12.12
N GLY A 236 -7.12 25.84 -12.27
CA GLY A 236 -5.92 26.60 -12.60
C GLY A 236 -4.86 26.50 -11.51
N MET A 237 -5.27 26.56 -10.24
CA MET A 237 -4.36 26.35 -9.12
C MET A 237 -3.74 24.94 -9.15
N LEU A 238 -4.52 23.90 -9.45
CA LEU A 238 -4.02 22.52 -9.54
C LEU A 238 -3.00 22.35 -10.68
N ALA A 239 -3.10 23.13 -11.75
CA ALA A 239 -2.14 23.14 -12.86
C ALA A 239 -0.84 23.90 -12.54
N ASP A 240 -0.85 24.79 -11.53
CA ASP A 240 0.30 25.61 -11.15
C ASP A 240 1.17 24.88 -10.09
N ARG A 241 2.14 24.10 -10.56
CA ARG A 241 3.06 23.36 -9.69
C ARG A 241 3.82 24.22 -8.70
N THR A 242 4.13 25.47 -9.06
CA THR A 242 4.85 26.41 -8.18
C THR A 242 3.99 26.75 -6.96
N ARG A 243 2.70 27.03 -7.17
CA ARG A 243 1.76 27.30 -6.06
C ARG A 243 1.52 26.06 -5.19
N LEU A 244 1.47 24.87 -5.80
CA LEU A 244 1.33 23.61 -5.04
C LEU A 244 2.56 23.33 -4.17
N VAL A 245 3.78 23.55 -4.68
CA VAL A 245 5.01 23.45 -3.88
C VAL A 245 5.00 24.48 -2.75
N ALA A 246 4.58 25.71 -3.02
CA ALA A 246 4.49 26.74 -1.98
C ALA A 246 3.51 26.35 -0.87
N LEU A 247 2.32 25.82 -1.23
CA LEU A 247 1.35 25.30 -0.25
C LEU A 247 1.95 24.19 0.61
N ARG A 248 2.61 23.19 -0.01
CA ARG A 248 3.28 22.10 0.73
C ARG A 248 4.40 22.61 1.62
N ALA A 249 5.21 23.57 1.14
CA ALA A 249 6.30 24.17 1.91
C ALA A 249 5.79 24.96 3.11
N ASP A 250 4.72 25.75 2.95
CA ASP A 250 4.09 26.48 4.06
C ASP A 250 3.52 25.53 5.09
N MET A 251 2.81 24.47 4.65
CA MET A 251 2.33 23.41 5.52
C MET A 251 3.48 22.75 6.30
N GLY A 252 4.56 22.34 5.63
CA GLY A 252 5.70 21.69 6.28
C GLY A 252 6.36 22.58 7.32
N ARG A 253 6.52 23.88 7.04
CA ARG A 253 7.06 24.84 8.03
C ARG A 253 6.15 25.04 9.24
N LEU A 254 4.84 25.09 9.03
CA LEU A 254 3.89 25.41 10.08
C LEU A 254 3.54 24.21 10.95
N PHE A 255 3.37 23.03 10.35
CA PHE A 255 2.95 21.82 11.07
C PHE A 255 4.12 20.97 11.56
N HIS A 256 5.24 20.92 10.79
CA HIS A 256 6.32 19.96 11.05
C HIS A 256 7.68 20.57 11.32
N HIS A 257 7.83 21.90 11.19
CA HIS A 257 9.14 22.58 11.28
C HIS A 257 10.19 22.00 10.33
N GLU A 258 9.78 21.73 9.09
CA GLU A 258 10.61 21.14 8.05
C GLU A 258 10.76 22.04 6.83
N ASP A 259 11.82 21.81 6.07
CA ASP A 259 12.02 22.37 4.75
C ASP A 259 12.01 21.24 3.70
N LEU A 260 11.64 21.60 2.48
CA LEU A 260 11.62 20.66 1.36
C LEU A 260 13.00 20.55 0.70
N VAL A 261 13.28 19.40 0.10
CA VAL A 261 14.48 19.13 -0.71
C VAL A 261 14.07 19.13 -2.18
N PRO A 262 14.15 20.28 -2.90
CA PRO A 262 13.60 20.43 -4.26
C PRO A 262 14.17 19.45 -5.29
N GLU A 263 15.44 19.06 -5.15
CA GLU A 263 16.13 18.12 -6.04
C GLU A 263 15.53 16.72 -6.01
N SER A 264 14.71 16.46 -4.99
CA SER A 264 14.05 15.15 -4.80
C SER A 264 12.69 15.05 -5.48
N PHE A 265 12.17 16.13 -6.04
CA PHE A 265 10.78 16.21 -6.48
C PHE A 265 10.49 15.34 -7.70
N THR A 266 9.46 14.54 -7.57
CA THR A 266 8.85 13.80 -8.69
C THR A 266 7.37 14.10 -8.75
N TRP A 267 6.86 14.35 -9.97
CA TRP A 267 5.47 14.66 -10.23
C TRP A 267 4.81 13.53 -11.01
N SER A 268 3.55 13.27 -10.69
CA SER A 268 2.70 12.41 -11.49
C SER A 268 1.27 12.93 -11.50
N ASP A 269 0.52 12.62 -12.55
CA ASP A 269 -0.90 12.88 -12.61
C ASP A 269 -1.67 11.88 -11.72
N GLY A 270 -2.80 12.32 -11.19
CA GLY A 270 -3.63 11.57 -10.25
C GLY A 270 -3.38 11.98 -8.80
N GLY A 271 -4.44 11.92 -8.00
CA GLY A 271 -4.41 12.02 -6.53
C GLY A 271 -4.18 10.65 -5.88
N PRO A 272 -4.65 10.45 -4.64
CA PRO A 272 -4.72 9.12 -4.04
C PRO A 272 -5.48 8.18 -4.99
N PRO A 273 -5.13 6.88 -5.04
CA PRO A 273 -5.77 5.97 -5.99
C PRO A 273 -7.31 6.07 -6.00
N GLY A 274 -7.87 6.31 -7.18
CA GLY A 274 -9.30 6.53 -7.37
C GLY A 274 -9.74 8.01 -7.40
N HIS A 275 -8.85 8.94 -7.11
CA HIS A 275 -9.15 10.38 -7.13
C HIS A 275 -8.39 11.10 -8.26
N PRO A 276 -9.06 12.01 -9.00
CA PRO A 276 -8.35 12.91 -9.91
C PRO A 276 -7.52 13.91 -9.09
N GLY A 277 -6.36 14.31 -9.62
CA GLY A 277 -5.49 15.26 -8.95
C GLY A 277 -4.09 15.29 -9.50
N VAL A 278 -3.16 15.77 -8.68
CA VAL A 278 -1.72 15.77 -8.98
C VAL A 278 -0.96 15.29 -7.74
N THR A 279 0.08 14.49 -7.95
CA THR A 279 0.92 13.98 -6.87
C THR A 279 2.33 14.56 -6.96
N LEU A 280 2.83 15.06 -5.85
CA LEU A 280 4.23 15.42 -5.63
C LEU A 280 4.82 14.43 -4.62
N LYS A 281 5.92 13.78 -4.99
CA LYS A 281 6.75 13.00 -4.07
C LYS A 281 8.10 13.65 -3.91
N GLY A 282 8.66 13.56 -2.71
CA GLY A 282 9.97 14.14 -2.45
C GLY A 282 10.49 13.82 -1.06
N ALA A 283 11.51 14.55 -0.65
CA ALA A 283 12.07 14.50 0.69
C ALA A 283 11.90 15.83 1.43
N TRP A 284 11.82 15.71 2.73
CA TRP A 284 11.88 16.81 3.68
C TRP A 284 13.11 16.67 4.59
N THR A 285 13.56 17.78 5.15
CA THR A 285 14.63 17.85 6.16
C THR A 285 14.16 18.68 7.35
N GLY A 286 14.49 18.25 8.55
CA GLY A 286 14.17 18.97 9.78
C GLY A 286 14.90 20.30 9.85
N LYS A 287 14.19 21.36 10.23
CA LYS A 287 14.74 22.71 10.36
C LYS A 287 15.42 22.95 11.70
N THR A 288 14.88 22.34 12.73
CA THR A 288 15.30 22.52 14.13
C THR A 288 15.91 21.27 14.75
N PHE A 289 15.91 20.16 14.01
CA PHE A 289 16.45 18.87 14.44
C PHE A 289 17.16 18.17 13.29
N ALA A 290 18.12 17.31 13.61
CA ALA A 290 18.80 16.49 12.61
C ALA A 290 17.90 15.32 12.20
N GLY A 291 17.29 15.40 11.04
CA GLY A 291 16.39 14.36 10.53
C GLY A 291 15.80 14.73 9.19
N GLY A 292 15.20 13.75 8.55
CA GLY A 292 14.54 13.91 7.27
C GLY A 292 13.83 12.63 6.88
N GLY A 293 13.04 12.69 5.84
CA GLY A 293 12.31 11.54 5.35
C GLY A 293 11.59 11.81 4.03
N PRO A 294 10.93 10.80 3.47
CA PRO A 294 10.09 10.97 2.31
C PRO A 294 8.74 11.60 2.67
N PHE A 295 8.12 12.22 1.67
CA PHE A 295 6.71 12.62 1.71
C PHE A 295 6.02 12.31 0.38
N TRP A 296 4.71 12.10 0.43
CA TRP A 296 3.82 12.05 -0.72
C TRP A 296 2.68 13.03 -0.50
N SER A 297 2.60 14.05 -1.35
CA SER A 297 1.53 15.06 -1.29
C SER A 297 0.58 14.88 -2.47
N TYR A 298 -0.68 14.70 -2.17
CA TYR A 298 -1.76 14.62 -3.16
C TYR A 298 -2.53 15.93 -3.16
N PHE A 299 -2.65 16.55 -4.33
CA PHE A 299 -3.42 17.78 -4.51
C PHE A 299 -4.71 17.49 -5.26
N LEU A 300 -5.82 17.91 -4.68
CA LEU A 300 -7.17 17.64 -5.19
C LEU A 300 -7.94 18.95 -5.33
N ALA A 301 -8.54 19.21 -6.51
CA ALA A 301 -9.39 20.37 -6.73
C ALA A 301 -10.84 20.04 -6.43
N ASP A 302 -11.47 20.80 -5.56
CA ASP A 302 -12.93 20.79 -5.34
C ASP A 302 -13.55 22.09 -5.86
N LYS A 303 -14.11 22.01 -7.06
CA LYS A 303 -14.80 23.13 -7.69
C LYS A 303 -16.05 23.56 -6.92
N GLY A 304 -16.75 22.62 -6.30
CA GLY A 304 -17.99 22.89 -5.57
C GLY A 304 -17.76 23.74 -4.33
N ARG A 305 -16.58 23.61 -3.72
CA ARG A 305 -16.18 24.37 -2.52
C ARG A 305 -15.22 25.53 -2.82
N GLY A 306 -14.74 25.65 -4.05
CA GLY A 306 -13.72 26.65 -4.39
C GLY A 306 -12.40 26.38 -3.66
N ARG A 307 -11.92 25.10 -3.62
CA ARG A 307 -10.75 24.68 -2.84
C ARG A 307 -9.80 23.83 -3.61
N VAL A 308 -8.51 23.93 -3.24
CA VAL A 308 -7.51 22.89 -3.49
C VAL A 308 -7.07 22.32 -2.15
N TYR A 309 -7.24 21.02 -1.97
CA TYR A 309 -6.74 20.28 -0.81
C TYR A 309 -5.35 19.72 -1.09
N CYS A 310 -4.51 19.72 -0.07
CA CYS A 310 -3.27 18.96 -0.02
C CYS A 310 -3.42 17.89 1.07
N ILE A 311 -3.31 16.62 0.67
CA ILE A 311 -3.23 15.48 1.58
C ILE A 311 -1.80 15.01 1.57
N ASP A 312 -1.08 15.26 2.63
CA ASP A 312 0.35 14.97 2.76
C ASP A 312 0.57 13.76 3.66
N LEU A 313 1.33 12.82 3.16
CA LEU A 313 1.75 11.63 3.88
C LEU A 313 3.24 11.75 4.18
N LEU A 314 3.61 11.64 5.43
CA LEU A 314 5.01 11.70 5.84
C LEU A 314 5.32 10.64 6.90
N THR A 315 6.60 10.25 7.00
CA THR A 315 7.06 9.38 8.07
C THR A 315 8.47 9.73 8.51
N TYR A 316 8.70 9.61 9.81
CA TYR A 316 10.02 9.62 10.41
C TYR A 316 10.27 8.27 11.09
N ALA A 317 10.96 7.38 10.39
CA ALA A 317 11.22 6.00 10.81
C ALA A 317 12.68 5.61 10.48
N PRO A 318 13.66 6.17 11.21
CA PRO A 318 15.07 5.89 10.94
C PRO A 318 15.37 4.40 11.12
N GLY A 319 16.11 3.82 10.16
CA GLY A 319 16.48 2.39 10.18
C GLY A 319 15.37 1.41 9.84
N MET A 320 14.17 1.88 9.47
CA MET A 320 13.04 1.02 9.10
C MET A 320 12.62 1.24 7.66
N ASP A 321 12.07 0.19 7.02
CA ASP A 321 11.42 0.31 5.70
C ASP A 321 10.13 1.12 5.83
N LYS A 322 9.93 2.06 4.92
CA LYS A 322 8.85 3.06 4.98
C LYS A 322 7.65 2.71 4.11
N MET A 323 7.84 1.85 3.09
CA MET A 323 6.75 1.49 2.16
C MET A 323 5.51 0.94 2.85
N GLY A 324 5.68 0.18 3.94
CA GLY A 324 4.54 -0.32 4.73
C GLY A 324 3.69 0.80 5.32
N PHE A 325 4.33 1.86 5.83
CA PHE A 325 3.65 3.03 6.41
C PHE A 325 2.95 3.86 5.34
N PHE A 326 3.62 4.11 4.21
CA PHE A 326 3.01 4.81 3.09
C PHE A 326 1.82 4.06 2.52
N ARG A 327 1.86 2.72 2.46
CA ARG A 327 0.74 1.89 2.02
C ARG A 327 -0.49 2.04 2.92
N GLN A 328 -0.27 2.08 4.24
CA GLN A 328 -1.34 2.32 5.21
C GLN A 328 -1.94 3.72 5.05
N MET A 329 -1.09 4.75 5.04
CA MET A 329 -1.54 6.13 4.91
C MET A 329 -2.20 6.41 3.55
N GLU A 330 -1.67 5.84 2.45
CA GLU A 330 -2.29 5.94 1.12
C GLU A 330 -3.68 5.28 1.11
N ALA A 331 -3.84 4.11 1.74
CA ALA A 331 -5.14 3.47 1.87
C ALA A 331 -6.15 4.39 2.58
N ILE A 332 -5.75 5.03 3.67
CA ILE A 332 -6.56 6.03 4.39
C ILE A 332 -6.88 7.21 3.46
N ALA A 333 -5.88 7.76 2.77
CA ALA A 333 -6.06 8.90 1.86
C ALA A 333 -7.06 8.62 0.73
N THR A 334 -7.21 7.35 0.28
CA THR A 334 -8.22 6.98 -0.72
C THR A 334 -9.66 7.13 -0.24
N THR A 335 -9.88 7.25 1.05
CA THR A 335 -11.22 7.45 1.63
C THR A 335 -11.60 8.93 1.74
N PHE A 336 -10.70 9.84 1.36
CA PHE A 336 -10.99 11.27 1.37
C PHE A 336 -12.16 11.61 0.47
N SER A 337 -13.10 12.41 0.99
CA SER A 337 -14.27 12.85 0.23
C SER A 337 -14.77 14.20 0.73
N THR A 338 -15.16 15.06 -0.20
CA THR A 338 -15.90 16.32 0.09
C THR A 338 -17.40 16.14 -0.02
N THR A 339 -17.85 14.93 -0.30
CA THR A 339 -19.23 14.48 -0.19
C THR A 339 -19.33 13.48 0.95
N ARG A 340 -20.28 13.70 1.87
CA ARG A 340 -20.43 12.78 3.00
C ARG A 340 -20.88 11.41 2.50
N PRO A 341 -20.16 10.33 2.82
CA PRO A 341 -20.64 8.98 2.52
C PRO A 341 -22.01 8.77 3.16
N GLN A 342 -22.90 8.14 2.44
CA GLN A 342 -24.16 7.69 3.04
C GLN A 342 -23.86 6.55 4.03
N PRO A 343 -24.55 6.50 5.18
CA PRO A 343 -24.37 5.46 6.17
C PRO A 343 -24.72 4.08 5.64
#